data_ee9c1e91008ddf7e636256edcff5f0a5
#
_entry.id   ee9c1e91008ddf7e636256edcff5f0a5
#
_cell.length_a   1.000
_cell.length_b   1.000
_cell.length_c   1.000
_cell.angle_alpha   90.00
_cell.angle_beta   90.00
_cell.angle_gamma   90.00
#
_symmetry.space_group_name_H-M   'P 1'
#
loop_
_entity.id
_entity.type
_entity.pdbx_description
1 polymer ?
#
loop_
_entity_poly.entity_id
_entity_poly.type
_entity_poly.pdbx_seq_one_letter_code
_entity_poly.pdbx_strand_id
1 'polypeptide(L)'
;MKKMKKLLLLILSTALIISCNNTSITENSNGEPDGPHTSTEWKIWAYSTAAPSFIAKNCTVVDVDGTVLREGTNGWTAMAANPRGMSDPENGWKNPHEAMAMVGDGPAMQWAMAYMGGKTPQMDTDGWAWMLHGDMGEDNTKQLVFNKEDAAEGQWIESGAHLMLFPKNPASLDGQTTNFNTGAPYIMFKGTGYDHLMIPVEGYYKYQDPK
;
A
#
# COMPACT_ATOMS: atom_id res chain seq x y z
N MET A 1 -70.54 -54.17 3.97
CA MET A 1 -69.82 -53.28 4.90
C MET A 1 -68.31 -53.55 4.81
N LYS A 2 -67.56 -52.82 4.02
CA LYS A 2 -66.12 -52.96 3.90
C LYS A 2 -65.45 -51.72 4.54
N LYS A 3 -64.69 -51.96 5.61
CA LYS A 3 -63.92 -50.92 6.31
C LYS A 3 -62.65 -50.58 5.51
N MET A 4 -62.57 -49.36 5.02
CA MET A 4 -61.34 -48.82 4.43
C MET A 4 -60.36 -48.41 5.53
N LYS A 5 -59.16 -49.05 5.55
CA LYS A 5 -58.03 -48.67 6.38
C LYS A 5 -57.33 -47.50 5.72
N LYS A 6 -57.27 -46.33 6.37
CA LYS A 6 -56.46 -45.19 5.96
C LYS A 6 -55.01 -45.48 6.33
N LEU A 7 -54.14 -45.56 5.32
CA LEU A 7 -52.72 -45.66 5.46
C LEU A 7 -52.13 -44.26 5.62
N LEU A 8 -51.63 -43.92 6.80
CA LEU A 8 -51.01 -42.64 7.08
C LEU A 8 -49.54 -42.72 6.66
N LEU A 9 -49.16 -42.04 5.55
CA LEU A 9 -47.79 -41.97 5.07
C LEU A 9 -47.08 -40.86 5.84
N LEU A 10 -46.18 -41.22 6.74
CA LEU A 10 -45.31 -40.28 7.49
C LEU A 10 -44.13 -39.95 6.60
N ILE A 11 -44.10 -38.75 5.99
CA ILE A 11 -42.95 -38.24 5.26
C ILE A 11 -41.99 -37.60 6.26
N LEU A 12 -40.90 -38.30 6.54
CA LEU A 12 -39.78 -37.77 7.37
C LEU A 12 -38.90 -36.90 6.48
N SER A 13 -39.11 -35.59 6.53
CA SER A 13 -38.25 -34.63 5.86
C SER A 13 -37.00 -34.40 6.71
N THR A 14 -35.89 -35.02 6.33
CA THR A 14 -34.56 -34.69 6.84
C THR A 14 -34.11 -33.33 6.28
N ALA A 15 -34.23 -32.28 7.08
CA ALA A 15 -33.60 -31.02 6.79
C ALA A 15 -32.07 -31.15 6.96
N LEU A 16 -31.34 -31.13 5.83
CA LEU A 16 -29.89 -30.93 5.85
C LEU A 16 -29.62 -29.48 6.30
N ILE A 17 -29.17 -29.30 7.52
CA ILE A 17 -28.62 -28.03 7.99
C ILE A 17 -27.21 -27.94 7.42
N ILE A 18 -27.04 -27.21 6.29
CA ILE A 18 -25.72 -26.79 5.82
C ILE A 18 -25.30 -25.67 6.77
N SER A 19 -24.48 -26.00 7.76
CA SER A 19 -23.77 -25.03 8.59
C SER A 19 -22.72 -24.38 7.73
N CYS A 20 -23.03 -23.23 7.13
CA CYS A 20 -22.00 -22.33 6.65
C CYS A 20 -21.27 -21.82 7.90
N ASN A 21 -20.07 -22.29 8.14
CA ASN A 21 -19.14 -21.64 9.03
C ASN A 21 -18.78 -20.30 8.40
N ASN A 22 -19.58 -19.28 8.65
CA ASN A 22 -19.14 -17.90 8.55
C ASN A 22 -18.13 -17.69 9.67
N THR A 23 -16.85 -17.85 9.38
CA THR A 23 -15.81 -17.27 10.21
C THR A 23 -16.00 -15.76 10.04
N SER A 24 -16.71 -15.13 10.98
CA SER A 24 -16.76 -13.67 11.09
C SER A 24 -15.34 -13.22 11.41
N ILE A 25 -14.65 -12.67 10.41
CA ILE A 25 -13.41 -11.94 10.63
C ILE A 25 -13.84 -10.72 11.45
N THR A 26 -13.43 -10.66 12.71
CA THR A 26 -13.59 -9.48 13.54
C THR A 26 -12.60 -8.45 13.02
N GLU A 27 -13.12 -7.39 12.37
CA GLU A 27 -12.31 -6.24 12.00
C GLU A 27 -12.15 -5.35 13.24
N ASN A 28 -10.91 -4.92 13.51
CA ASN A 28 -10.65 -3.84 14.46
C ASN A 28 -11.33 -2.54 13.96
N SER A 29 -11.46 -1.54 14.83
CA SER A 29 -12.12 -0.26 14.52
C SER A 29 -11.59 0.45 13.26
N ASN A 30 -10.42 0.04 12.74
CA ASN A 30 -9.75 0.57 11.55
C ASN A 30 -9.93 -0.34 10.32
N GLY A 31 -10.75 -1.40 10.40
CA GLY A 31 -10.88 -2.40 9.34
C GLY A 31 -9.68 -3.34 9.21
N GLU A 32 -8.75 -3.35 10.18
CA GLU A 32 -7.61 -4.25 10.22
C GLU A 32 -8.06 -5.68 10.53
N PRO A 33 -7.69 -6.67 9.69
CA PRO A 33 -8.02 -8.07 9.96
C PRO A 33 -7.34 -8.58 11.23
N ASP A 34 -8.06 -9.39 12.01
CA ASP A 34 -7.46 -10.14 13.12
C ASP A 34 -6.53 -11.24 12.58
N GLY A 35 -5.43 -11.47 13.28
CA GLY A 35 -4.50 -12.55 12.95
C GLY A 35 -3.07 -12.09 12.70
N PRO A 36 -2.20 -13.00 12.24
CA PRO A 36 -0.80 -12.67 12.04
C PRO A 36 -0.60 -11.73 10.83
N HIS A 37 0.35 -10.81 10.94
CA HIS A 37 0.68 -9.88 9.85
C HIS A 37 1.38 -10.57 8.66
N THR A 38 1.70 -11.85 8.79
CA THR A 38 2.14 -12.71 7.69
C THR A 38 0.98 -13.25 6.86
N SER A 39 -0.28 -13.11 7.31
CA SER A 39 -1.44 -13.63 6.59
C SER A 39 -1.71 -12.86 5.30
N THR A 40 -2.30 -13.55 4.32
CA THR A 40 -2.71 -12.95 3.04
C THR A 40 -3.74 -11.85 3.26
N GLU A 41 -4.68 -12.03 4.16
CA GLU A 41 -5.75 -11.08 4.50
C GLU A 41 -5.16 -9.77 5.05
N TRP A 42 -4.23 -9.88 6.00
CA TRP A 42 -3.58 -8.71 6.57
C TRP A 42 -2.75 -7.96 5.52
N LYS A 43 -1.98 -8.66 4.70
CA LYS A 43 -1.17 -8.05 3.63
C LYS A 43 -2.04 -7.35 2.60
N ILE A 44 -3.16 -7.96 2.17
CA ILE A 44 -4.11 -7.33 1.26
C ILE A 44 -4.65 -6.03 1.87
N TRP A 45 -5.07 -6.04 3.12
CA TRP A 45 -5.55 -4.86 3.82
C TRP A 45 -4.45 -3.81 3.94
N ALA A 46 -3.29 -4.16 4.51
CA ALA A 46 -2.21 -3.24 4.79
C ALA A 46 -1.69 -2.54 3.54
N TYR A 47 -1.53 -3.27 2.43
CA TYR A 47 -0.97 -2.69 1.21
C TYR A 47 -2.02 -1.88 0.44
N SER A 48 -3.24 -2.38 0.30
CA SER A 48 -4.26 -1.67 -0.48
C SER A 48 -4.77 -0.40 0.22
N THR A 49 -4.82 -0.36 1.56
CA THR A 49 -5.27 0.84 2.29
C THR A 49 -4.27 2.00 2.26
N ALA A 50 -3.11 1.83 1.60
CA ALA A 50 -2.23 2.94 1.26
C ALA A 50 -2.80 3.88 0.18
N ALA A 51 -3.96 3.56 -0.41
CA ALA A 51 -4.68 4.42 -1.35
C ALA A 51 -6.13 4.70 -0.89
N PRO A 52 -6.79 5.73 -1.45
CA PRO A 52 -8.21 5.96 -1.24
C PRO A 52 -9.06 4.74 -1.58
N SER A 53 -10.16 4.52 -0.85
CA SER A 53 -10.97 3.30 -0.92
C SER A 53 -11.48 2.95 -2.32
N PHE A 54 -11.75 3.95 -3.17
CA PHE A 54 -12.19 3.74 -4.56
C PHE A 54 -11.09 3.15 -5.46
N ILE A 55 -9.81 3.31 -5.10
CA ILE A 55 -8.67 2.63 -5.74
C ILE A 55 -8.40 1.30 -5.03
N ALA A 56 -8.29 1.32 -3.71
CA ALA A 56 -7.91 0.21 -2.85
C ALA A 56 -8.76 -1.06 -3.08
N LYS A 57 -10.07 -0.88 -3.29
CA LYS A 57 -11.03 -1.99 -3.45
C LYS A 57 -10.75 -2.87 -4.67
N ASN A 58 -10.20 -2.29 -5.74
CA ASN A 58 -10.07 -2.94 -7.05
C ASN A 58 -8.64 -3.00 -7.56
N CYS A 59 -7.63 -2.62 -6.76
CA CYS A 59 -6.23 -2.75 -7.15
C CYS A 59 -5.74 -4.20 -7.05
N THR A 60 -4.79 -4.57 -7.89
CA THR A 60 -3.98 -5.77 -7.70
C THR A 60 -3.17 -5.62 -6.43
N VAL A 61 -2.98 -6.69 -5.66
CA VAL A 61 -2.11 -6.70 -4.48
C VAL A 61 -1.05 -7.76 -4.67
N VAL A 62 0.22 -7.36 -4.54
CA VAL A 62 1.37 -8.27 -4.68
C VAL A 62 2.19 -8.32 -3.39
N ASP A 63 2.73 -9.49 -3.09
CA ASP A 63 3.66 -9.69 -1.97
C ASP A 63 5.07 -9.25 -2.35
N VAL A 64 5.97 -9.19 -1.38
CA VAL A 64 7.39 -8.81 -1.54
C VAL A 64 8.16 -9.72 -2.50
N ASP A 65 7.73 -10.97 -2.68
CA ASP A 65 8.32 -11.93 -3.61
C ASP A 65 7.68 -11.89 -5.03
N GLY A 66 6.73 -10.97 -5.26
CA GLY A 66 5.99 -10.83 -6.51
C GLY A 66 4.76 -11.74 -6.64
N THR A 67 4.43 -12.54 -5.61
CA THR A 67 3.21 -13.35 -5.59
C THR A 67 1.97 -12.46 -5.61
N VAL A 68 1.01 -12.73 -6.51
CA VAL A 68 -0.26 -12.02 -6.55
C VAL A 68 -1.16 -12.54 -5.43
N LEU A 69 -1.45 -11.68 -4.46
CA LEU A 69 -2.34 -11.98 -3.33
C LEU A 69 -3.81 -11.71 -3.67
N ARG A 70 -4.06 -10.74 -4.53
CA ARG A 70 -5.39 -10.38 -5.06
C ARG A 70 -5.25 -9.81 -6.46
N GLU A 71 -6.00 -10.36 -7.41
CA GLU A 71 -6.15 -9.78 -8.75
C GLU A 71 -7.02 -8.52 -8.69
N GLY A 72 -6.61 -7.48 -9.39
CA GLY A 72 -7.33 -6.22 -9.51
C GLY A 72 -7.87 -5.97 -10.91
N THR A 73 -8.72 -4.95 -11.06
CA THR A 73 -9.37 -4.60 -12.33
C THR A 73 -9.21 -3.14 -12.74
N ASN A 74 -8.53 -2.33 -11.93
CA ASN A 74 -8.45 -0.88 -12.15
C ASN A 74 -7.08 -0.37 -12.63
N GLY A 75 -6.12 -1.28 -12.89
CA GLY A 75 -4.78 -0.92 -13.37
C GLY A 75 -3.81 -0.40 -12.30
N TRP A 76 -4.23 -0.39 -11.01
CA TRP A 76 -3.38 -0.04 -9.88
C TRP A 76 -2.84 -1.29 -9.21
N THR A 77 -1.62 -1.19 -8.66
CA THR A 77 -0.97 -2.28 -7.92
C THR A 77 -0.52 -1.80 -6.56
N ALA A 78 -0.91 -2.54 -5.52
CA ALA A 78 -0.50 -2.32 -4.13
C ALA A 78 0.62 -3.29 -3.75
N MET A 79 1.63 -2.80 -3.03
CA MET A 79 2.76 -3.60 -2.53
C MET A 79 3.38 -2.99 -1.29
N ALA A 80 4.16 -3.78 -0.55
CA ALA A 80 5.12 -3.23 0.40
C ALA A 80 6.35 -2.71 -0.37
N ALA A 81 6.77 -1.48 -0.07
CA ALA A 81 7.87 -0.80 -0.76
C ALA A 81 9.07 -0.49 0.17
N ASN A 82 9.10 -1.04 1.40
CA ASN A 82 10.20 -0.79 2.33
C ASN A 82 11.46 -1.54 1.90
N PRO A 83 12.52 -0.83 1.44
CA PRO A 83 13.75 -1.46 0.98
C PRO A 83 14.60 -2.05 2.13
N ARG A 84 14.28 -1.71 3.39
CA ARG A 84 14.96 -2.26 4.58
C ARG A 84 14.51 -3.68 4.91
N GLY A 85 13.37 -4.13 4.35
CA GLY A 85 12.71 -5.37 4.74
C GLY A 85 11.97 -5.27 6.07
N MET A 86 11.42 -6.40 6.51
CA MET A 86 10.68 -6.53 7.77
C MET A 86 11.64 -6.51 8.95
N SER A 87 11.31 -5.77 10.02
CA SER A 87 12.06 -5.82 11.28
C SER A 87 11.89 -7.15 12.02
N ASP A 88 10.78 -7.84 11.80
CA ASP A 88 10.46 -9.16 12.35
C ASP A 88 9.90 -10.08 11.25
N PRO A 89 10.75 -10.79 10.48
CA PRO A 89 10.31 -11.64 9.39
C PRO A 89 9.41 -12.83 9.82
N GLU A 90 9.49 -13.28 11.07
CA GLU A 90 8.65 -14.37 11.57
C GLU A 90 7.20 -13.91 11.79
N ASN A 91 7.00 -12.68 12.27
CA ASN A 91 5.69 -12.14 12.60
C ASN A 91 5.16 -11.18 11.51
N GLY A 92 5.95 -10.86 10.49
CA GLY A 92 5.58 -9.98 9.40
C GLY A 92 5.87 -8.51 9.70
N TRP A 93 5.27 -7.63 8.92
CA TRP A 93 5.38 -6.18 9.12
C TRP A 93 4.72 -5.77 10.44
N LYS A 94 5.35 -4.90 11.21
CA LYS A 94 4.77 -4.37 12.45
C LYS A 94 3.45 -3.63 12.22
N ASN A 95 3.33 -2.93 11.11
CA ASN A 95 2.15 -2.18 10.67
C ASN A 95 2.30 -1.75 9.20
N PRO A 96 1.24 -1.17 8.56
CA PRO A 96 1.32 -0.70 7.18
C PRO A 96 2.35 0.41 6.93
N HIS A 97 2.69 1.20 7.95
CA HIS A 97 3.74 2.23 7.87
C HIS A 97 5.12 1.61 7.74
N GLU A 98 5.45 0.58 8.55
CA GLU A 98 6.71 -0.15 8.39
C GLU A 98 6.81 -0.82 7.02
N ALA A 99 5.71 -1.35 6.49
CA ALA A 99 5.67 -1.90 5.13
C ALA A 99 5.95 -0.84 4.06
N MET A 100 5.87 0.46 4.40
CA MET A 100 5.91 1.56 3.42
C MET A 100 4.96 1.26 2.26
N ALA A 101 3.72 0.84 2.61
CA ALA A 101 2.77 0.35 1.64
C ALA A 101 2.47 1.43 0.58
N MET A 102 2.61 1.06 -0.69
CA MET A 102 2.42 1.93 -1.85
C MET A 102 1.38 1.34 -2.81
N VAL A 103 0.55 2.20 -3.40
CA VAL A 103 -0.38 1.82 -4.48
C VAL A 103 -0.10 2.69 -5.68
N GLY A 104 0.50 2.11 -6.72
CA GLY A 104 0.92 2.81 -7.94
C GLY A 104 0.19 2.32 -9.19
N ASP A 105 0.09 3.21 -10.19
CA ASP A 105 -0.26 2.84 -11.56
C ASP A 105 0.92 2.15 -12.28
N GLY A 106 0.72 1.72 -13.51
CA GLY A 106 1.76 1.01 -14.27
C GLY A 106 3.09 1.77 -14.37
N PRO A 107 3.12 3.04 -14.79
CA PRO A 107 4.34 3.85 -14.84
C PRO A 107 4.99 4.06 -13.47
N ALA A 108 4.21 4.30 -12.39
CA ALA A 108 4.76 4.40 -11.04
C ALA A 108 5.41 3.10 -10.57
N MET A 109 4.83 1.94 -10.92
CA MET A 109 5.43 0.64 -10.63
C MET A 109 6.74 0.43 -11.40
N GLN A 110 6.85 0.92 -12.64
CA GLN A 110 8.11 0.90 -13.40
C GLN A 110 9.18 1.75 -12.71
N TRP A 111 8.80 2.94 -12.23
CA TRP A 111 9.70 3.80 -11.46
C TRP A 111 10.17 3.11 -10.17
N ALA A 112 9.25 2.56 -9.39
CA ALA A 112 9.56 1.88 -8.12
C ALA A 112 10.51 0.68 -8.33
N MET A 113 10.28 -0.14 -9.35
CA MET A 113 11.14 -1.27 -9.68
C MET A 113 12.53 -0.82 -10.14
N ALA A 114 12.63 0.29 -10.87
CA ALA A 114 13.91 0.89 -11.26
C ALA A 114 14.67 1.41 -10.03
N TYR A 115 13.97 2.11 -9.12
CA TYR A 115 14.53 2.61 -7.87
C TYR A 115 15.10 1.47 -7.00
N MET A 116 14.31 0.42 -6.74
CA MET A 116 14.75 -0.75 -5.97
C MET A 116 15.90 -1.51 -6.63
N GLY A 117 15.96 -1.49 -7.97
CA GLY A 117 17.04 -2.12 -8.76
C GLY A 117 18.26 -1.23 -8.98
N GLY A 118 18.29 0.00 -8.45
CA GLY A 118 19.38 0.96 -8.68
C GLY A 118 19.55 1.36 -10.15
N LYS A 119 18.46 1.38 -10.94
CA LYS A 119 18.45 1.69 -12.37
C LYS A 119 17.70 2.99 -12.62
N THR A 120 18.16 3.78 -13.60
CA THR A 120 17.41 4.97 -14.04
C THR A 120 16.01 4.57 -14.52
N PRO A 121 14.93 5.18 -13.99
CA PRO A 121 13.58 4.91 -14.44
C PRO A 121 13.38 5.23 -15.92
N GLN A 122 12.65 4.37 -16.63
CA GLN A 122 12.26 4.57 -18.01
C GLN A 122 10.75 4.37 -18.09
N MET A 123 10.00 5.44 -18.32
CA MET A 123 8.54 5.44 -18.36
C MET A 123 8.01 6.05 -19.63
N ASP A 124 6.91 5.51 -20.16
CA ASP A 124 6.27 6.04 -21.38
C ASP A 124 5.34 7.22 -21.10
N THR A 125 4.83 7.31 -19.89
CA THR A 125 3.96 8.40 -19.40
C THR A 125 4.32 8.74 -17.96
N ASP A 126 3.77 9.83 -17.44
CA ASP A 126 3.83 10.13 -16.01
C ASP A 126 3.15 9.03 -15.20
N GLY A 127 3.66 8.76 -14.00
CA GLY A 127 3.13 7.77 -13.06
C GLY A 127 2.62 8.40 -11.78
N TRP A 128 1.69 7.73 -11.12
CA TRP A 128 1.10 8.18 -9.87
C TRP A 128 1.10 7.09 -8.82
N ALA A 129 1.44 7.42 -7.58
CA ALA A 129 1.30 6.49 -6.46
C ALA A 129 0.85 7.16 -5.18
N TRP A 130 0.10 6.41 -4.39
CA TRP A 130 -0.35 6.77 -3.05
C TRP A 130 0.46 6.04 -1.98
N MET A 131 0.78 6.76 -0.90
CA MET A 131 1.34 6.21 0.33
C MET A 131 0.64 6.84 1.54
N LEU A 132 -0.64 6.47 1.78
CA LEU A 132 -1.43 7.05 2.89
C LEU A 132 -0.94 6.62 4.28
N HIS A 133 -0.12 5.58 4.36
CA HIS A 133 0.53 5.15 5.61
C HIS A 133 1.89 5.82 5.82
N GLY A 134 2.38 6.56 4.82
CA GLY A 134 3.68 7.22 4.86
C GLY A 134 4.87 6.27 4.69
N ASP A 135 6.07 6.78 4.90
CA ASP A 135 7.33 6.05 4.81
C ASP A 135 8.16 6.16 6.10
N MET A 136 9.14 5.26 6.22
CA MET A 136 10.04 5.14 7.39
C MET A 136 11.21 6.15 7.38
N GLY A 137 11.18 7.08 6.44
CA GLY A 137 12.18 8.14 6.28
C GLY A 137 13.24 7.85 5.23
N GLU A 138 13.64 8.91 4.56
CA GLU A 138 14.70 8.96 3.56
C GLU A 138 15.37 10.34 3.53
N ASP A 139 16.54 10.41 2.89
CA ASP A 139 17.17 11.70 2.56
C ASP A 139 16.47 12.31 1.35
N ASN A 140 16.00 13.54 1.47
CA ASN A 140 15.29 14.26 0.40
C ASN A 140 16.15 14.51 -0.85
N THR A 141 17.48 14.46 -0.73
CA THR A 141 18.44 14.81 -1.79
C THR A 141 19.16 13.62 -2.41
N LYS A 142 19.15 12.48 -1.72
CA LYS A 142 19.87 11.26 -2.13
C LYS A 142 19.00 10.03 -2.00
N GLN A 143 18.83 9.33 -3.10
CA GLN A 143 18.16 8.03 -3.08
C GLN A 143 18.98 6.97 -2.30
N LEU A 144 18.26 5.95 -1.79
CA LEU A 144 18.84 4.80 -1.10
C LEU A 144 19.62 5.14 0.19
N VAL A 145 19.30 6.24 0.85
CA VAL A 145 19.78 6.61 2.18
C VAL A 145 18.68 6.31 3.20
N PHE A 146 18.83 5.21 3.93
CA PHE A 146 17.78 4.64 4.78
C PHE A 146 17.99 4.85 6.27
N ASN A 147 19.11 5.47 6.67
CA ASN A 147 19.40 5.80 8.07
C ASN A 147 19.53 7.31 8.21
N LYS A 148 18.96 7.85 9.26
CA LYS A 148 18.96 9.29 9.52
C LYS A 148 20.38 9.85 9.70
N GLU A 149 21.27 9.02 10.25
CA GLU A 149 22.67 9.36 10.50
C GLU A 149 23.47 9.54 9.20
N ASP A 150 23.05 8.88 8.12
CA ASP A 150 23.69 8.93 6.81
C ASP A 150 23.13 10.04 5.91
N ALA A 151 22.02 10.65 6.33
CA ALA A 151 21.37 11.70 5.58
C ALA A 151 22.13 13.03 5.64
N ALA A 152 22.01 13.83 4.58
CA ALA A 152 22.53 15.19 4.57
C ALA A 152 21.83 16.03 5.66
N GLU A 153 22.56 16.98 6.24
CA GLU A 153 22.04 17.81 7.34
C GLU A 153 20.72 18.49 6.95
N GLY A 154 19.69 18.26 7.76
CA GLY A 154 18.36 18.83 7.56
C GLY A 154 17.57 18.23 6.40
N GLN A 155 18.05 17.16 5.74
CA GLN A 155 17.39 16.55 4.57
C GLN A 155 16.61 15.26 4.88
N TRP A 156 16.71 14.73 6.12
CA TRP A 156 15.92 13.59 6.53
C TRP A 156 14.44 13.95 6.65
N ILE A 157 13.57 13.15 6.03
CA ILE A 157 12.11 13.27 6.14
C ILE A 157 11.46 11.90 6.36
N GLU A 158 10.61 11.81 7.37
CA GLU A 158 9.68 10.69 7.61
C GLU A 158 8.31 11.14 7.14
N SER A 159 8.01 10.92 5.87
CA SER A 159 6.78 11.39 5.24
C SER A 159 5.57 10.67 5.80
N GLY A 160 4.53 11.41 6.19
CA GLY A 160 3.21 10.85 6.45
C GLY A 160 2.42 10.62 5.16
N ALA A 161 1.10 10.74 5.22
CA ALA A 161 0.22 10.48 4.08
C ALA A 161 0.49 11.42 2.90
N HIS A 162 0.71 10.85 1.71
CA HIS A 162 1.02 11.63 0.51
C HIS A 162 0.62 10.92 -0.79
N LEU A 163 0.54 11.71 -1.86
CA LEU A 163 0.47 11.28 -3.25
C LEU A 163 1.80 11.65 -3.93
N MET A 164 2.28 10.84 -4.85
CA MET A 164 3.47 11.09 -5.65
C MET A 164 3.14 11.18 -7.14
N LEU A 165 3.77 12.12 -7.83
CA LEU A 165 3.86 12.17 -9.29
C LEU A 165 5.28 11.85 -9.72
N PHE A 166 5.44 10.78 -10.49
CA PHE A 166 6.68 10.38 -11.14
C PHE A 166 6.66 10.87 -12.58
N PRO A 167 7.33 11.98 -12.92
CA PRO A 167 7.26 12.54 -14.27
C PRO A 167 8.07 11.67 -15.25
N LYS A 168 7.52 11.43 -16.45
CA LYS A 168 8.28 10.87 -17.57
C LYS A 168 9.49 11.77 -17.91
N ASN A 169 9.29 13.08 -17.83
CA ASN A 169 10.33 14.08 -18.05
C ASN A 169 10.54 14.90 -16.76
N PRO A 170 11.62 14.66 -16.00
CA PRO A 170 11.91 15.40 -14.77
C PRO A 170 11.91 16.93 -14.92
N ALA A 171 12.26 17.46 -16.10
CA ALA A 171 12.23 18.91 -16.36
C ALA A 171 10.83 19.52 -16.28
N SER A 172 9.76 18.71 -16.33
CA SER A 172 8.38 19.20 -16.10
C SER A 172 8.15 19.71 -14.67
N LEU A 173 9.03 19.35 -13.73
CA LEU A 173 9.00 19.82 -12.34
C LEU A 173 9.83 21.09 -12.11
N ASP A 174 10.46 21.65 -13.15
CA ASP A 174 11.29 22.86 -13.00
C ASP A 174 10.49 24.02 -12.40
N GLY A 175 11.09 24.68 -11.42
CA GLY A 175 10.45 25.77 -10.68
C GLY A 175 9.72 25.33 -9.41
N GLN A 176 9.48 24.03 -9.20
CA GLN A 176 8.94 23.53 -7.93
C GLN A 176 10.01 23.57 -6.83
N THR A 177 9.57 23.77 -5.59
CA THR A 177 10.44 23.78 -4.41
C THR A 177 10.96 22.37 -4.07
N THR A 178 12.09 22.30 -3.36
CA THR A 178 12.56 21.07 -2.67
C THR A 178 12.31 21.15 -1.16
N ASN A 179 11.70 22.25 -0.67
CA ASN A 179 11.46 22.44 0.76
C ASN A 179 10.19 21.70 1.21
N PHE A 180 10.37 20.58 1.90
CA PHE A 180 9.31 19.72 2.42
C PHE A 180 8.63 20.24 3.71
N ASN A 181 9.10 21.38 4.27
CA ASN A 181 8.58 21.92 5.53
C ASN A 181 7.44 22.93 5.36
N THR A 182 6.97 23.17 4.13
CA THR A 182 5.99 24.21 3.83
C THR A 182 4.54 23.71 3.70
N GLY A 183 4.34 22.38 3.61
CA GLY A 183 3.05 21.77 3.27
C GLY A 183 2.67 21.86 1.79
N ALA A 184 3.44 22.63 0.99
CA ALA A 184 3.28 22.65 -0.46
C ALA A 184 3.87 21.39 -1.10
N PRO A 185 3.44 20.98 -2.32
CA PRO A 185 4.13 19.98 -3.09
C PRO A 185 5.60 20.34 -3.31
N TYR A 186 6.50 19.36 -3.24
CA TYR A 186 7.94 19.57 -3.36
C TYR A 186 8.62 18.43 -4.13
N ILE A 187 9.78 18.71 -4.73
CA ILE A 187 10.58 17.70 -5.43
C ILE A 187 11.46 16.97 -4.44
N MET A 188 11.33 15.62 -4.42
CA MET A 188 12.27 14.72 -3.79
C MET A 188 13.28 14.19 -4.82
N PHE A 189 14.52 13.95 -4.41
CA PHE A 189 15.64 13.46 -5.22
C PHE A 189 16.00 14.32 -6.43
N LYS A 190 15.82 15.64 -6.33
CA LYS A 190 16.05 16.56 -7.42
C LYS A 190 17.45 16.41 -8.06
N GLY A 191 17.50 16.19 -9.37
CA GLY A 191 18.74 16.10 -10.16
C GLY A 191 19.44 14.75 -10.05
N THR A 192 18.82 13.74 -9.44
CA THR A 192 19.42 12.40 -9.31
C THR A 192 18.99 11.44 -10.42
N GLY A 193 17.98 11.80 -11.23
CA GLY A 193 17.31 10.91 -12.18
C GLY A 193 16.14 10.14 -11.56
N TYR A 194 15.90 10.32 -10.25
CA TYR A 194 14.73 9.79 -9.54
C TYR A 194 13.80 10.92 -9.08
N ASP A 195 13.92 12.09 -9.68
CA ASP A 195 13.11 13.25 -9.38
C ASP A 195 11.62 12.91 -9.42
N HIS A 196 10.90 13.22 -8.34
CA HIS A 196 9.46 13.07 -8.29
C HIS A 196 8.85 14.14 -7.40
N LEU A 197 7.55 14.42 -7.62
CA LEU A 197 6.81 15.40 -6.84
C LEU A 197 6.08 14.72 -5.69
N MET A 198 6.43 15.08 -4.47
CA MET A 198 5.72 14.74 -3.25
C MET A 198 4.56 15.71 -3.05
N ILE A 199 3.36 15.21 -2.86
CA ILE A 199 2.13 15.99 -2.66
C ILE A 199 1.58 15.63 -1.29
N PRO A 200 1.88 16.44 -0.24
CA PRO A 200 1.34 16.23 1.10
C PRO A 200 -0.18 16.21 1.12
N VAL A 201 -0.77 15.26 1.87
CA VAL A 201 -2.19 15.24 2.17
C VAL A 201 -2.42 15.25 3.67
N GLU A 202 -3.67 15.22 4.12
CA GLU A 202 -4.01 15.18 5.55
C GLU A 202 -3.21 14.09 6.28
N GLY A 203 -2.55 14.45 7.38
CA GLY A 203 -1.66 13.55 8.14
C GLY A 203 -0.22 13.48 7.65
N TYR A 204 0.21 14.33 6.72
CA TYR A 204 1.58 14.32 6.19
C TYR A 204 2.65 14.50 7.28
N TYR A 205 2.44 15.38 8.25
CA TYR A 205 3.37 15.63 9.35
C TYR A 205 3.13 14.75 10.58
N LYS A 206 2.50 13.57 10.40
CA LYS A 206 2.21 12.66 11.51
C LYS A 206 3.45 12.16 12.24
N TYR A 207 4.56 11.99 11.55
CA TYR A 207 5.78 11.38 12.07
C TYR A 207 6.90 12.41 12.36
N GLN A 208 6.80 13.60 11.82
CA GLN A 208 7.70 14.71 12.16
C GLN A 208 6.98 16.05 12.02
N ASP A 209 7.36 17.01 12.87
CA ASP A 209 6.84 18.36 12.79
C ASP A 209 7.49 19.15 11.64
N PRO A 210 6.75 20.07 10.99
CA PRO A 210 7.33 21.06 10.09
C PRO A 210 8.42 21.88 10.83
N LYS A 211 9.51 22.17 10.16
CA LYS A 211 10.63 22.96 10.74
C LYS A 211 10.51 24.42 10.39
#